data_53c30dbc6da3aed45f0545a284452c52
#
_entry.id   53c30dbc6da3aed45f0545a284452c52
#
_cell.length_a   1.000
_cell.length_b   1.000
_cell.length_c   1.000
_cell.angle_alpha   90.00
_cell.angle_beta   90.00
_cell.angle_gamma   90.00
#
_symmetry.space_group_name_H-M   'P 1'
#
loop_
_entity.id
_entity.type
_entity.pdbx_description
1 polymer ?
#
loop_
_entity_poly.entity_id
_entity_poly.type
_entity_poly.pdbx_seq_one_letter_code
_entity_poly.pdbx_strand_id
1 'polypeptide(L)'
;MKQRKVLIVTHATLVPPDDISGLTKDQMTEWKTEYDVIHTLRLVGHEVRVLGVLDSLTELRAAIIDWKPDIVFNLLEEFNGSVLYDQYIVAFLELMQQPYTGCNPRGLLLSRDKPLMKQLLTYHRIPTPQFVLLRNGLKVQPPRRMKYPLFVKSATEDASLGIAQTSVVEDVAHLKERVAFIHDQVGTDALVEEYIAGREVYVGVLGNERLTRLPVRELHFGTMPGNHATIATRKVKWDRKYQEKYGIDWRMATDLPSAVEETLDRLSRRIYRALGLSGYARMDFRIRDNGEVFVLEANANPNIGEIEDFAQSALKADIGYRDLLNRIIALGVAYKAEWRAGYS
;
A
#
# COMPACT_ATOMS: atom_id res chain seq x y z
N MET A 1 -8.77 20.86 18.05
CA MET A 1 -8.49 20.92 16.60
C MET A 1 -9.61 21.67 15.90
N LYS A 2 -9.36 22.34 14.74
CA LYS A 2 -10.42 23.03 13.98
C LYS A 2 -11.37 22.00 13.38
N GLN A 3 -12.67 22.10 13.67
CA GLN A 3 -13.72 21.31 13.01
C GLN A 3 -13.72 21.58 11.51
N ARG A 4 -13.93 20.52 10.71
CA ARG A 4 -13.91 20.56 9.25
C ARG A 4 -15.08 19.81 8.65
N LYS A 5 -15.47 20.20 7.44
CA LYS A 5 -16.32 19.39 6.56
C LYS A 5 -15.44 18.38 5.83
N VAL A 6 -15.60 17.11 6.14
CA VAL A 6 -14.81 16.01 5.56
C VAL A 6 -15.72 15.14 4.69
N LEU A 7 -15.47 15.11 3.39
CA LEU A 7 -16.12 14.20 2.46
C LEU A 7 -15.28 12.93 2.37
N ILE A 8 -15.77 11.82 2.89
CA ILE A 8 -15.13 10.51 2.74
C ILE A 8 -15.55 9.93 1.41
N VAL A 9 -14.58 9.55 0.58
CA VAL A 9 -14.79 8.91 -0.71
C VAL A 9 -14.21 7.51 -0.64
N THR A 10 -15.06 6.51 -0.88
CA THR A 10 -14.70 5.09 -0.86
C THR A 10 -15.40 4.36 -2.00
N HIS A 11 -15.07 3.07 -2.22
CA HIS A 11 -15.81 2.25 -3.17
C HIS A 11 -17.25 2.04 -2.69
N ALA A 12 -18.22 2.04 -3.61
CA ALA A 12 -19.64 2.01 -3.25
C ALA A 12 -20.04 0.78 -2.42
N THR A 13 -19.37 -0.37 -2.64
CA THR A 13 -19.61 -1.61 -1.88
C THR A 13 -19.00 -1.60 -0.47
N LEU A 14 -18.08 -0.66 -0.19
CA LEU A 14 -17.39 -0.52 1.09
C LEU A 14 -17.99 0.55 1.99
N VAL A 15 -19.09 1.19 1.57
CA VAL A 15 -19.82 2.13 2.44
C VAL A 15 -20.45 1.36 3.60
N PRO A 16 -20.04 1.63 4.85
CA PRO A 16 -20.60 0.92 5.99
C PRO A 16 -22.08 1.24 6.16
N PRO A 17 -22.91 0.29 6.64
CA PRO A 17 -24.29 0.57 6.99
C PRO A 17 -24.37 1.57 8.16
N ASP A 18 -25.45 2.34 8.23
CA ASP A 18 -25.68 3.31 9.33
C ASP A 18 -25.83 2.62 10.69
N ASP A 19 -26.43 1.43 10.72
CA ASP A 19 -26.61 0.61 11.92
C ASP A 19 -25.79 -0.68 11.82
N ILE A 20 -24.84 -0.82 12.72
CA ILE A 20 -23.97 -2.01 12.85
C ILE A 20 -24.39 -2.90 14.02
N SER A 21 -25.52 -2.61 14.69
CA SER A 21 -26.01 -3.37 15.83
C SER A 21 -26.29 -4.81 15.42
N GLY A 22 -25.67 -5.76 16.12
CA GLY A 22 -25.85 -7.19 15.87
C GLY A 22 -24.98 -7.77 14.76
N LEU A 23 -24.15 -6.99 14.08
CA LEU A 23 -23.19 -7.51 13.12
C LEU A 23 -22.00 -8.18 13.80
N THR A 24 -21.57 -9.31 13.24
CA THR A 24 -20.35 -10.00 13.69
C THR A 24 -19.10 -9.31 13.15
N LYS A 25 -17.96 -9.57 13.80
CA LYS A 25 -16.65 -9.05 13.30
C LYS A 25 -16.37 -9.49 11.87
N ASP A 26 -16.74 -10.71 11.50
CA ASP A 26 -16.52 -11.25 10.16
C ASP A 26 -17.35 -10.49 9.10
N GLN A 27 -18.60 -10.12 9.44
CA GLN A 27 -19.47 -9.32 8.56
C GLN A 27 -18.97 -7.88 8.37
N MET A 28 -18.22 -7.36 9.35
CA MET A 28 -17.63 -6.02 9.28
C MET A 28 -16.29 -5.98 8.57
N THR A 29 -15.67 -7.11 8.28
CA THR A 29 -14.27 -7.19 7.80
C THR A 29 -14.06 -6.41 6.50
N GLU A 30 -15.01 -6.48 5.56
CA GLU A 30 -14.86 -5.87 4.23
C GLU A 30 -14.73 -4.34 4.27
N TRP A 31 -15.51 -3.67 5.11
CA TRP A 31 -15.58 -2.21 5.23
C TRP A 31 -15.10 -1.70 6.59
N LYS A 32 -14.30 -2.50 7.29
CA LYS A 32 -13.82 -2.16 8.65
C LYS A 32 -12.98 -0.89 8.67
N THR A 33 -12.14 -0.71 7.67
CA THR A 33 -11.30 0.48 7.54
C THR A 33 -12.13 1.74 7.35
N GLU A 34 -13.11 1.69 6.46
CA GLU A 34 -14.06 2.80 6.22
C GLU A 34 -14.82 3.14 7.50
N TYR A 35 -15.33 2.13 8.18
CA TYR A 35 -16.03 2.33 9.46
C TYR A 35 -15.14 2.99 10.50
N ASP A 36 -13.91 2.49 10.70
CA ASP A 36 -12.98 3.04 11.69
C ASP A 36 -12.68 4.52 11.42
N VAL A 37 -12.44 4.88 10.16
CA VAL A 37 -12.19 6.26 9.73
C VAL A 37 -13.41 7.13 9.94
N ILE A 38 -14.58 6.73 9.43
CA ILE A 38 -15.84 7.48 9.52
C ILE A 38 -16.22 7.72 10.99
N HIS A 39 -16.25 6.66 11.77
CA HIS A 39 -16.63 6.70 13.18
C HIS A 39 -15.68 7.60 13.97
N THR A 40 -14.37 7.44 13.79
CA THR A 40 -13.36 8.22 14.51
C THR A 40 -13.43 9.70 14.15
N LEU A 41 -13.60 10.04 12.86
CA LEU A 41 -13.70 11.45 12.44
C LEU A 41 -14.98 12.14 12.96
N ARG A 42 -16.09 11.41 13.04
CA ARG A 42 -17.31 11.89 13.71
C ARG A 42 -17.09 12.10 15.21
N LEU A 43 -16.44 11.15 15.90
CA LEU A 43 -16.12 11.25 17.34
C LEU A 43 -15.21 12.44 17.68
N VAL A 44 -14.28 12.80 16.81
CA VAL A 44 -13.42 13.98 17.03
C VAL A 44 -14.08 15.30 16.62
N GLY A 45 -15.35 15.27 16.19
CA GLY A 45 -16.20 16.43 15.97
C GLY A 45 -16.15 17.01 14.58
N HIS A 46 -15.66 16.30 13.55
CA HIS A 46 -15.80 16.74 12.17
C HIS A 46 -17.22 16.54 11.64
N GLU A 47 -17.66 17.41 10.72
CA GLU A 47 -18.87 17.20 9.93
C GLU A 47 -18.51 16.24 8.77
N VAL A 48 -19.01 15.00 8.85
CA VAL A 48 -18.61 13.91 7.93
C VAL A 48 -19.76 13.51 7.03
N ARG A 49 -19.53 13.57 5.71
CA ARG A 49 -20.38 12.93 4.70
C ARG A 49 -19.60 11.79 4.04
N VAL A 50 -20.30 10.74 3.67
CA VAL A 50 -19.73 9.57 3.00
C VAL A 50 -20.31 9.48 1.59
N LEU A 51 -19.44 9.25 0.61
CA LEU A 51 -19.82 9.05 -0.79
C LEU A 51 -19.16 7.75 -1.29
N GLY A 52 -20.01 6.79 -1.67
CA GLY A 52 -19.58 5.61 -2.41
C GLY A 52 -19.45 5.93 -3.90
N VAL A 53 -18.31 5.60 -4.49
CA VAL A 53 -18.05 5.79 -5.92
C VAL A 53 -17.83 4.42 -6.56
N LEU A 54 -18.37 4.19 -7.75
CA LEU A 54 -18.20 2.95 -8.50
C LEU A 54 -17.57 3.22 -9.89
N ASP A 55 -18.30 3.88 -10.77
CA ASP A 55 -17.98 4.07 -12.19
C ASP A 55 -18.30 5.48 -12.72
N SER A 56 -18.78 6.38 -11.84
CA SER A 56 -19.17 7.75 -12.21
C SER A 56 -18.59 8.77 -11.25
N LEU A 57 -18.07 9.88 -11.78
CA LEU A 57 -17.60 11.02 -11.00
C LEU A 57 -18.66 12.13 -10.84
N THR A 58 -19.86 11.94 -11.38
CA THR A 58 -20.92 12.95 -11.36
C THR A 58 -21.30 13.34 -9.93
N GLU A 59 -21.53 12.33 -9.07
CA GLU A 59 -21.92 12.56 -7.68
C GLU A 59 -20.76 13.16 -6.85
N LEU A 60 -19.53 12.73 -7.14
CA LEU A 60 -18.34 13.34 -6.50
C LEU A 60 -18.22 14.82 -6.85
N ARG A 61 -18.40 15.17 -8.14
CA ARG A 61 -18.38 16.56 -8.59
C ARG A 61 -19.50 17.38 -7.93
N ALA A 62 -20.71 16.83 -7.88
CA ALA A 62 -21.86 17.49 -7.24
C ALA A 62 -21.59 17.72 -5.74
N ALA A 63 -21.13 16.68 -5.02
CA ALA A 63 -20.82 16.80 -3.60
C ALA A 63 -19.75 17.88 -3.31
N ILE A 64 -18.72 18.01 -4.15
CA ILE A 64 -17.70 19.05 -4.01
C ILE A 64 -18.31 20.46 -4.22
N ILE A 65 -19.12 20.62 -5.27
CA ILE A 65 -19.70 21.94 -5.62
C ILE A 65 -20.75 22.39 -4.62
N ASP A 66 -21.66 21.49 -4.23
CA ASP A 66 -22.85 21.84 -3.46
C ASP A 66 -22.56 21.88 -1.97
N TRP A 67 -21.80 20.92 -1.46
CA TRP A 67 -21.50 20.82 -0.03
C TRP A 67 -20.21 21.57 0.38
N LYS A 68 -19.27 21.75 -0.56
CA LYS A 68 -18.01 22.49 -0.39
C LYS A 68 -17.21 21.92 0.80
N PRO A 69 -16.74 20.67 0.75
CA PRO A 69 -15.94 20.11 1.82
C PRO A 69 -14.62 20.85 1.98
N ASP A 70 -14.13 20.98 3.22
CA ASP A 70 -12.79 21.50 3.50
C ASP A 70 -11.72 20.55 2.93
N ILE A 71 -12.02 19.24 2.92
CA ILE A 71 -11.12 18.21 2.43
C ILE A 71 -11.90 16.95 2.03
N VAL A 72 -11.43 16.26 0.99
CA VAL A 72 -11.84 14.90 0.67
C VAL A 72 -10.89 13.91 1.39
N PHE A 73 -11.46 13.03 2.24
CA PHE A 73 -10.71 11.92 2.79
C PHE A 73 -10.82 10.74 1.82
N ASN A 74 -9.74 10.49 1.08
CA ASN A 74 -9.73 9.50 0.01
C ASN A 74 -9.37 8.11 0.54
N LEU A 75 -10.34 7.17 0.46
CA LEU A 75 -10.19 5.75 0.74
C LEU A 75 -10.45 4.89 -0.52
N LEU A 76 -10.59 5.54 -1.68
CA LEU A 76 -10.89 4.83 -2.92
C LEU A 76 -9.60 4.21 -3.49
N GLU A 77 -9.60 2.89 -3.66
CA GLU A 77 -8.47 2.11 -4.15
C GLU A 77 -8.65 1.63 -5.59
N GLU A 78 -9.87 1.73 -6.13
CA GLU A 78 -10.21 1.37 -7.50
C GLU A 78 -11.33 2.25 -8.07
N PHE A 79 -11.47 2.29 -9.38
CA PHE A 79 -12.57 2.94 -10.07
C PHE A 79 -12.95 2.13 -11.30
N ASN A 80 -14.25 1.91 -11.51
CA ASN A 80 -14.79 1.12 -12.63
C ASN A 80 -14.12 -0.27 -12.76
N GLY A 81 -13.90 -0.94 -11.62
CA GLY A 81 -13.28 -2.27 -11.55
C GLY A 81 -11.78 -2.31 -11.84
N SER A 82 -11.11 -1.15 -11.88
CA SER A 82 -9.67 -1.09 -12.13
C SER A 82 -8.92 -0.34 -11.02
N VAL A 83 -8.00 -1.04 -10.38
CA VAL A 83 -7.08 -0.46 -9.39
C VAL A 83 -6.12 0.56 -10.01
N LEU A 84 -5.87 0.48 -11.33
CA LEU A 84 -5.01 1.44 -12.04
C LEU A 84 -5.65 2.82 -12.19
N TYR A 85 -6.94 2.95 -11.88
CA TYR A 85 -7.69 4.20 -12.03
C TYR A 85 -7.76 5.02 -10.74
N ASP A 86 -7.23 4.54 -9.62
CA ASP A 86 -7.19 5.26 -8.34
C ASP A 86 -6.52 6.64 -8.47
N GLN A 87 -5.41 6.73 -9.21
CA GLN A 87 -4.70 7.98 -9.48
C GLN A 87 -5.53 9.03 -10.21
N TYR A 88 -6.45 8.60 -11.10
CA TYR A 88 -7.28 9.52 -11.86
C TYR A 88 -8.36 10.18 -11.00
N ILE A 89 -8.79 9.51 -9.94
CA ILE A 89 -9.69 10.11 -8.95
C ILE A 89 -8.99 11.25 -8.24
N VAL A 90 -7.76 11.03 -7.80
CA VAL A 90 -6.95 12.08 -7.14
C VAL A 90 -6.59 13.19 -8.13
N ALA A 91 -6.27 12.87 -9.39
CA ALA A 91 -6.08 13.87 -10.44
C ALA A 91 -7.36 14.70 -10.69
N PHE A 92 -8.54 14.06 -10.66
CA PHE A 92 -9.81 14.77 -10.75
C PHE A 92 -10.01 15.75 -9.57
N LEU A 93 -9.66 15.34 -8.34
CA LEU A 93 -9.70 16.26 -7.18
C LEU A 93 -8.75 17.44 -7.36
N GLU A 94 -7.57 17.26 -7.95
CA GLU A 94 -6.66 18.36 -8.28
C GLU A 94 -7.25 19.31 -9.34
N LEU A 95 -7.89 18.76 -10.41
CA LEU A 95 -8.61 19.56 -11.40
C LEU A 95 -9.75 20.38 -10.78
N MET A 96 -10.42 19.82 -9.76
CA MET A 96 -11.46 20.53 -9.00
C MET A 96 -10.88 21.48 -7.95
N GLN A 97 -9.56 21.58 -7.82
CA GLN A 97 -8.87 22.36 -6.79
C GLN A 97 -9.32 22.01 -5.35
N GLN A 98 -9.70 20.75 -5.17
CA GLN A 98 -10.21 20.21 -3.92
C GLN A 98 -9.07 19.61 -3.10
N PRO A 99 -8.80 20.06 -1.86
CA PRO A 99 -7.87 19.37 -0.96
C PRO A 99 -8.30 17.92 -0.69
N TYR A 100 -7.33 17.02 -0.60
CA TYR A 100 -7.56 15.59 -0.38
C TYR A 100 -6.50 15.00 0.55
N THR A 101 -6.78 13.86 1.14
CA THR A 101 -5.82 13.08 1.93
C THR A 101 -5.11 12.03 1.08
N GLY A 102 -3.92 11.62 1.53
CA GLY A 102 -3.15 10.56 0.89
C GLY A 102 -2.17 11.07 -0.15
N CYS A 103 -1.78 10.16 -1.03
CA CYS A 103 -0.74 10.40 -2.02
C CYS A 103 -1.27 11.16 -3.24
N ASN A 104 -0.42 11.95 -3.86
CA ASN A 104 -0.68 12.65 -5.12
C ASN A 104 -0.75 11.69 -6.32
N PRO A 105 -1.30 12.12 -7.48
CA PRO A 105 -1.50 11.25 -8.63
C PRO A 105 -0.19 10.62 -9.16
N ARG A 106 0.91 11.39 -9.17
CA ARG A 106 2.23 10.88 -9.62
C ARG A 106 2.74 9.78 -8.72
N GLY A 107 2.67 9.97 -7.40
CA GLY A 107 3.10 8.98 -6.43
C GLY A 107 2.27 7.71 -6.49
N LEU A 108 0.94 7.81 -6.67
CA LEU A 108 0.04 6.67 -6.89
C LEU A 108 0.45 5.88 -8.14
N LEU A 109 0.62 6.55 -9.28
CA LEU A 109 1.04 5.91 -10.52
C LEU A 109 2.37 5.17 -10.35
N LEU A 110 3.39 5.85 -9.79
CA LEU A 110 4.73 5.29 -9.65
C LEU A 110 4.82 4.15 -8.64
N SER A 111 4.00 4.16 -7.59
CA SER A 111 3.95 3.06 -6.62
C SER A 111 3.18 1.85 -7.16
N ARG A 112 2.16 2.06 -7.98
CA ARG A 112 1.34 1.00 -8.56
C ARG A 112 2.07 0.23 -9.68
N ASP A 113 2.80 0.92 -10.55
CA ASP A 113 3.62 0.30 -11.60
C ASP A 113 4.94 -0.23 -11.03
N LYS A 114 4.94 -1.49 -10.56
CA LYS A 114 6.11 -2.12 -9.93
C LYS A 114 7.35 -2.13 -10.82
N PRO A 115 7.29 -2.45 -12.13
CA PRO A 115 8.43 -2.34 -13.03
C PRO A 115 9.01 -0.93 -13.12
N LEU A 116 8.15 0.08 -13.30
CA LEU A 116 8.57 1.49 -13.40
C LEU A 116 9.16 1.97 -12.07
N MET A 117 8.51 1.66 -10.95
CA MET A 117 9.03 1.92 -9.61
C MET A 117 10.45 1.38 -9.46
N LYS A 118 10.68 0.10 -9.80
CA LYS A 118 12.00 -0.53 -9.67
C LYS A 118 13.05 0.07 -10.62
N GLN A 119 12.68 0.48 -11.81
CA GLN A 119 13.57 1.21 -12.71
C GLN A 119 14.03 2.54 -12.10
N LEU A 120 13.09 3.31 -11.52
CA LEU A 120 13.40 4.55 -10.81
C LEU A 120 14.28 4.30 -9.58
N LEU A 121 13.97 3.29 -8.78
CA LEU A 121 14.77 2.94 -7.60
C LEU A 121 16.19 2.53 -8.00
N THR A 122 16.35 1.76 -9.11
CA THR A 122 17.65 1.37 -9.65
C THR A 122 18.44 2.59 -10.14
N TYR A 123 17.81 3.52 -10.86
CA TYR A 123 18.42 4.78 -11.28
C TYR A 123 18.94 5.58 -10.08
N HIS A 124 18.18 5.63 -9.00
CA HIS A 124 18.57 6.28 -7.76
C HIS A 124 19.50 5.46 -6.87
N ARG A 125 20.01 4.31 -7.35
CA ARG A 125 20.89 3.39 -6.58
C ARG A 125 20.29 3.01 -5.23
N ILE A 126 19.00 2.73 -5.20
CA ILE A 126 18.28 2.18 -4.07
C ILE A 126 18.23 0.66 -4.27
N PRO A 127 18.72 -0.16 -3.31
CA PRO A 127 18.76 -1.61 -3.46
C PRO A 127 17.35 -2.19 -3.64
N THR A 128 17.14 -2.86 -4.75
CA THR A 128 15.93 -3.65 -5.05
C THR A 128 16.36 -4.97 -5.66
N PRO A 129 15.61 -6.08 -5.52
CA PRO A 129 15.93 -7.34 -6.19
C PRO A 129 16.16 -7.12 -7.68
N GLN A 130 17.12 -7.83 -8.29
CA GLN A 130 17.24 -7.86 -9.74
C GLN A 130 15.91 -8.32 -10.33
N PHE A 131 15.51 -7.73 -11.46
CA PHE A 131 14.21 -8.01 -12.04
C PHE A 131 14.19 -7.96 -13.55
N VAL A 132 13.21 -8.62 -14.15
CA VAL A 132 12.86 -8.55 -15.55
C VAL A 132 11.34 -8.58 -15.72
N LEU A 133 10.83 -7.81 -16.66
CA LEU A 133 9.44 -7.81 -17.06
C LEU A 133 9.24 -8.76 -18.23
N LEU A 134 8.38 -9.77 -18.06
CA LEU A 134 7.94 -10.68 -19.11
C LEU A 134 6.52 -10.29 -19.54
N ARG A 135 6.43 -9.72 -20.75
CA ARG A 135 5.18 -9.15 -21.25
C ARG A 135 4.19 -10.24 -21.67
N ASN A 136 2.93 -10.02 -21.33
CA ASN A 136 1.83 -10.87 -21.79
C ASN A 136 1.75 -10.83 -23.33
N GLY A 137 1.42 -11.98 -23.93
CA GLY A 137 1.38 -12.14 -25.38
C GLY A 137 2.73 -12.35 -26.06
N LEU A 138 3.86 -12.24 -25.32
CA LEU A 138 5.19 -12.53 -25.86
C LEU A 138 5.73 -13.87 -25.36
N LYS A 139 6.63 -14.47 -26.19
CA LYS A 139 7.32 -15.72 -25.82
C LYS A 139 8.14 -15.53 -24.55
N VAL A 140 7.89 -16.37 -23.54
CA VAL A 140 8.63 -16.38 -22.27
C VAL A 140 10.09 -16.75 -22.52
N GLN A 141 10.98 -15.80 -22.25
CA GLN A 141 12.43 -16.00 -22.31
C GLN A 141 13.01 -15.94 -20.89
N PRO A 142 13.55 -17.06 -20.35
CA PRO A 142 14.15 -17.06 -19.04
C PRO A 142 15.31 -16.06 -18.91
N PRO A 143 15.43 -15.32 -17.80
CA PRO A 143 16.49 -14.33 -17.61
C PRO A 143 17.86 -15.03 -17.48
N ARG A 144 18.78 -14.76 -18.40
CA ARG A 144 20.10 -15.44 -18.47
C ARG A 144 21.07 -15.07 -17.33
N ARG A 145 20.86 -13.90 -16.68
CA ARG A 145 21.78 -13.34 -15.68
C ARG A 145 21.27 -13.44 -14.25
N MET A 146 20.04 -13.92 -14.05
CA MET A 146 19.47 -14.09 -12.73
C MET A 146 19.62 -15.53 -12.24
N LYS A 147 19.91 -15.68 -10.96
CA LYS A 147 20.08 -17.01 -10.32
C LYS A 147 18.79 -17.42 -9.62
N TYR A 148 18.44 -18.70 -9.75
CA TYR A 148 17.34 -19.27 -8.98
C TYR A 148 17.69 -19.40 -7.49
N PRO A 149 16.72 -19.38 -6.57
CA PRO A 149 15.29 -19.23 -6.86
C PRO A 149 14.91 -17.81 -7.29
N LEU A 150 13.87 -17.71 -8.15
CA LEU A 150 13.27 -16.45 -8.57
C LEU A 150 11.86 -16.31 -8.00
N PHE A 151 11.38 -15.08 -7.90
CA PHE A 151 10.04 -14.76 -7.46
C PHE A 151 9.24 -14.16 -8.61
N VAL A 152 8.05 -14.70 -8.89
CA VAL A 152 7.18 -14.29 -9.99
C VAL A 152 5.88 -13.73 -9.45
N LYS A 153 5.54 -12.49 -9.82
CA LYS A 153 4.30 -11.80 -9.41
C LYS A 153 3.71 -10.98 -10.56
N SER A 154 2.46 -10.53 -10.40
CA SER A 154 1.86 -9.53 -11.28
C SER A 154 2.67 -8.22 -11.27
N ALA A 155 2.76 -7.55 -12.42
CA ALA A 155 3.41 -6.26 -12.55
C ALA A 155 2.61 -5.11 -11.91
N THR A 156 1.27 -5.21 -11.87
CA THR A 156 0.37 -4.11 -11.50
C THR A 156 -0.59 -4.42 -10.35
N GLU A 157 -0.90 -5.71 -10.10
CA GLU A 157 -1.83 -6.09 -9.03
C GLU A 157 -1.18 -6.02 -7.64
N ASP A 158 -2.00 -5.63 -6.65
CA ASP A 158 -1.62 -5.52 -5.24
C ASP A 158 -2.31 -6.58 -4.36
N ALA A 159 -2.29 -6.38 -3.04
CA ALA A 159 -2.91 -7.24 -2.03
C ALA A 159 -2.55 -8.74 -2.13
N SER A 160 -1.37 -9.05 -2.67
CA SER A 160 -0.90 -10.43 -2.91
C SER A 160 -1.78 -11.23 -3.89
N LEU A 161 -2.52 -10.56 -4.79
CA LEU A 161 -3.28 -11.25 -5.83
C LEU A 161 -2.34 -12.08 -6.71
N GLY A 162 -2.68 -13.35 -6.88
CA GLY A 162 -1.85 -14.29 -7.62
C GLY A 162 -0.54 -14.70 -6.92
N ILE A 163 -0.26 -14.29 -5.67
CA ILE A 163 0.93 -14.75 -4.93
C ILE A 163 0.62 -16.04 -4.15
N ALA A 164 1.39 -17.09 -4.41
CA ALA A 164 1.31 -18.39 -3.77
C ALA A 164 2.73 -18.94 -3.53
N GLN A 165 2.86 -20.11 -2.86
CA GLN A 165 4.17 -20.76 -2.70
C GLN A 165 4.84 -21.05 -4.05
N THR A 166 4.05 -21.37 -5.07
CA THR A 166 4.50 -21.54 -6.47
C THR A 166 5.01 -20.24 -7.13
N SER A 167 4.92 -19.09 -6.46
CA SER A 167 5.52 -17.83 -6.95
C SER A 167 7.03 -17.83 -6.78
N VAL A 168 7.60 -18.65 -5.89
CA VAL A 168 9.03 -18.92 -5.82
C VAL A 168 9.31 -20.10 -6.74
N VAL A 169 10.14 -19.89 -7.73
CA VAL A 169 10.45 -20.86 -8.79
C VAL A 169 11.93 -21.21 -8.77
N GLU A 170 12.25 -22.49 -8.93
CA GLU A 170 13.61 -23.01 -8.75
C GLU A 170 14.30 -23.36 -10.07
N ASP A 171 13.53 -23.37 -11.16
CA ASP A 171 14.04 -23.72 -12.50
C ASP A 171 13.22 -23.06 -13.63
N VAL A 172 13.65 -23.30 -14.85
CA VAL A 172 13.04 -22.76 -16.08
C VAL A 172 11.63 -23.31 -16.34
N ALA A 173 11.35 -24.56 -15.94
CA ALA A 173 10.04 -25.17 -16.17
C ALA A 173 8.99 -24.50 -15.27
N HIS A 174 9.26 -24.43 -13.97
CA HIS A 174 8.40 -23.74 -12.99
C HIS A 174 8.25 -22.24 -13.31
N LEU A 175 9.34 -21.57 -13.78
CA LEU A 175 9.26 -20.19 -14.23
C LEU A 175 8.23 -20.01 -15.36
N LYS A 176 8.29 -20.85 -16.41
CA LYS A 176 7.36 -20.75 -17.54
C LYS A 176 5.92 -21.01 -17.14
N GLU A 177 5.69 -22.04 -16.30
CA GLU A 177 4.36 -22.35 -15.76
C GLU A 177 3.82 -21.17 -14.95
N ARG A 178 4.64 -20.60 -14.06
CA ARG A 178 4.21 -19.50 -13.20
C ARG A 178 3.94 -18.21 -13.98
N VAL A 179 4.74 -17.90 -14.99
CA VAL A 179 4.53 -16.77 -15.88
C VAL A 179 3.23 -16.95 -16.69
N ALA A 180 2.99 -18.16 -17.24
CA ALA A 180 1.74 -18.46 -17.93
C ALA A 180 0.52 -18.26 -17.01
N PHE A 181 0.59 -18.70 -15.76
CA PHE A 181 -0.47 -18.44 -14.77
C PHE A 181 -0.75 -16.93 -14.59
N ILE A 182 0.29 -16.09 -14.47
CA ILE A 182 0.10 -14.64 -14.35
C ILE A 182 -0.54 -14.07 -15.62
N HIS A 183 -0.07 -14.48 -16.80
CA HIS A 183 -0.60 -13.99 -18.07
C HIS A 183 -2.07 -14.41 -18.28
N ASP A 184 -2.40 -15.69 -18.01
CA ASP A 184 -3.68 -16.28 -18.37
C ASP A 184 -4.77 -16.05 -17.30
N GLN A 185 -4.38 -16.11 -16.00
CA GLN A 185 -5.34 -16.07 -14.89
C GLN A 185 -5.42 -14.70 -14.21
N VAL A 186 -4.31 -13.95 -14.20
CA VAL A 186 -4.29 -12.58 -13.64
C VAL A 186 -4.46 -11.53 -14.75
N GLY A 187 -4.08 -11.86 -15.98
CA GLY A 187 -4.27 -11.01 -17.15
C GLY A 187 -3.25 -9.87 -17.29
N THR A 188 -2.16 -9.91 -16.53
CA THR A 188 -1.15 -8.84 -16.49
C THR A 188 0.20 -9.33 -17.03
N ASP A 189 1.13 -8.39 -17.22
CA ASP A 189 2.55 -8.72 -17.37
C ASP A 189 3.08 -9.39 -16.09
N ALA A 190 4.07 -10.27 -16.25
CA ALA A 190 4.73 -10.95 -15.13
C ALA A 190 6.06 -10.26 -14.78
N LEU A 191 6.19 -9.80 -13.53
CA LEU A 191 7.43 -9.32 -12.96
C LEU A 191 8.17 -10.50 -12.33
N VAL A 192 9.36 -10.79 -12.83
CA VAL A 192 10.26 -11.82 -12.32
C VAL A 192 11.40 -11.15 -11.58
N GLU A 193 11.60 -11.53 -10.32
CA GLU A 193 12.58 -10.95 -9.41
C GLU A 193 13.51 -12.01 -8.83
N GLU A 194 14.72 -11.61 -8.43
CA GLU A 194 15.53 -12.40 -7.51
C GLU A 194 14.75 -12.64 -6.21
N TYR A 195 14.66 -13.88 -5.75
CA TYR A 195 14.07 -14.17 -4.44
C TYR A 195 15.05 -13.76 -3.33
N ILE A 196 14.66 -12.82 -2.50
CA ILE A 196 15.45 -12.40 -1.34
C ILE A 196 14.95 -13.16 -0.11
N ALA A 197 15.74 -14.12 0.35
CA ALA A 197 15.49 -14.80 1.62
C ALA A 197 15.79 -13.86 2.81
N GLY A 198 15.11 -14.06 3.93
CA GLY A 198 15.30 -13.30 5.15
C GLY A 198 14.01 -12.72 5.72
N ARG A 199 14.15 -11.72 6.60
CA ARG A 199 13.04 -11.08 7.32
C ARG A 199 12.26 -10.15 6.40
N GLU A 200 10.94 -10.16 6.49
CA GLU A 200 10.07 -9.20 5.78
C GLU A 200 9.58 -8.13 6.75
N VAL A 201 9.93 -6.88 6.48
CA VAL A 201 9.63 -5.75 7.37
C VAL A 201 8.97 -4.61 6.62
N TYR A 202 8.19 -3.82 7.34
CA TYR A 202 7.35 -2.76 6.84
C TYR A 202 7.63 -1.46 7.57
N VAL A 203 7.83 -0.38 6.83
CA VAL A 203 8.16 0.93 7.37
C VAL A 203 7.15 1.96 6.89
N GLY A 204 6.30 2.42 7.79
CA GLY A 204 5.39 3.53 7.54
C GLY A 204 6.13 4.88 7.53
N VAL A 205 5.70 5.76 6.63
CA VAL A 205 6.20 7.13 6.54
C VAL A 205 5.02 8.09 6.39
N LEU A 206 5.01 9.14 7.22
CA LEU A 206 4.04 10.24 7.18
C LEU A 206 4.74 11.54 6.79
N GLY A 207 4.14 12.34 5.92
CA GLY A 207 4.63 13.68 5.62
C GLY A 207 4.58 14.07 4.16
N ASN A 208 4.83 15.34 3.89
CA ASN A 208 5.04 15.87 2.53
C ASN A 208 6.53 16.22 2.37
N GLU A 209 6.97 17.37 2.89
CA GLU A 209 8.39 17.78 2.88
C GLU A 209 9.17 17.22 4.07
N ARG A 210 8.59 17.34 5.27
CA ARG A 210 9.14 16.78 6.51
C ARG A 210 8.54 15.40 6.73
N LEU A 211 9.39 14.39 6.78
CA LEU A 211 9.00 12.99 6.87
C LEU A 211 9.19 12.46 8.28
N THR A 212 8.15 11.83 8.81
CA THR A 212 8.17 11.06 10.05
C THR A 212 8.15 9.58 9.70
N ARG A 213 9.22 8.85 10.03
CA ARG A 213 9.27 7.39 9.94
C ARG A 213 8.57 6.80 11.17
N LEU A 214 7.71 5.83 10.94
CA LEU A 214 7.09 5.05 12.00
C LEU A 214 7.99 3.86 12.41
N PRO A 215 7.82 3.30 13.60
CA PRO A 215 8.48 2.08 14.03
C PRO A 215 8.29 0.92 13.07
N VAL A 216 9.30 0.08 12.95
CA VAL A 216 9.33 -1.03 11.99
C VAL A 216 8.42 -2.17 12.46
N ARG A 217 7.53 -2.62 11.57
CA ARG A 217 6.73 -3.85 11.74
C ARG A 217 7.39 -4.99 10.99
N GLU A 218 7.20 -6.20 11.46
CA GLU A 218 7.68 -7.42 10.84
C GLU A 218 6.54 -8.41 10.66
N LEU A 219 6.49 -9.05 9.49
CA LEU A 219 5.70 -10.24 9.27
C LEU A 219 6.54 -11.45 9.71
N HIS A 220 6.20 -12.01 10.86
CA HIS A 220 6.83 -13.20 11.40
C HIS A 220 6.15 -14.45 10.88
N PHE A 221 6.91 -15.34 10.24
CA PHE A 221 6.37 -16.53 9.58
C PHE A 221 6.21 -17.75 10.50
N GLY A 222 6.52 -17.61 11.79
CA GLY A 222 6.35 -18.68 12.78
C GLY A 222 7.08 -19.96 12.43
N THR A 223 6.37 -21.10 12.52
CA THR A 223 6.89 -22.45 12.30
C THR A 223 6.44 -23.02 10.96
N MET A 224 6.51 -22.22 9.88
CA MET A 224 6.18 -22.73 8.55
C MET A 224 7.08 -23.93 8.17
N PRO A 225 6.55 -24.93 7.41
CA PRO A 225 7.36 -26.05 6.95
C PRO A 225 8.62 -25.58 6.20
N GLY A 226 9.77 -26.24 6.44
CA GLY A 226 11.05 -25.84 5.88
C GLY A 226 11.15 -25.87 4.34
N ASN A 227 10.19 -26.51 3.66
CA ASN A 227 10.05 -26.47 2.21
C ASN A 227 9.15 -25.32 1.70
N HIS A 228 8.62 -24.49 2.59
CA HIS A 228 7.84 -23.30 2.22
C HIS A 228 8.74 -22.07 2.23
N ALA A 229 8.66 -21.30 1.15
CA ALA A 229 9.28 -20.00 1.12
C ALA A 229 8.55 -19.03 2.09
N THR A 230 9.30 -18.24 2.82
CA THR A 230 8.76 -17.23 3.74
C THR A 230 8.32 -16.00 2.94
N ILE A 231 7.13 -16.05 2.33
CA ILE A 231 6.56 -14.99 1.50
C ILE A 231 5.16 -14.63 1.94
N ALA A 232 4.80 -13.35 1.79
CA ALA A 232 3.50 -12.80 2.16
C ALA A 232 2.42 -13.17 1.14
N THR A 233 2.04 -14.47 1.10
CA THR A 233 0.92 -14.95 0.27
C THR A 233 -0.41 -14.45 0.80
N ARG A 234 -1.48 -14.54 -0.03
CA ARG A 234 -2.84 -14.22 0.41
C ARG A 234 -3.22 -15.00 1.69
N LYS A 235 -2.87 -16.29 1.81
CA LYS A 235 -3.13 -17.09 3.02
C LYS A 235 -2.36 -16.57 4.24
N VAL A 236 -1.11 -16.19 4.05
CA VAL A 236 -0.28 -15.60 5.12
C VAL A 236 -0.87 -14.29 5.62
N LYS A 237 -1.38 -13.45 4.72
CA LYS A 237 -1.94 -12.13 5.09
C LYS A 237 -3.36 -12.19 5.63
N TRP A 238 -4.23 -13.08 5.12
CA TRP A 238 -5.67 -12.96 5.31
C TRP A 238 -6.37 -14.23 5.85
N ASP A 239 -5.69 -15.39 5.87
CA ASP A 239 -6.29 -16.63 6.39
C ASP A 239 -5.91 -16.82 7.86
N ARG A 240 -6.83 -16.44 8.74
CA ARG A 240 -6.66 -16.51 10.20
C ARG A 240 -6.35 -17.92 10.70
N LYS A 241 -7.02 -18.95 10.14
CA LYS A 241 -6.75 -20.36 10.50
C LYS A 241 -5.33 -20.78 10.08
N TYR A 242 -4.88 -20.30 8.93
CA TYR A 242 -3.53 -20.54 8.46
C TYR A 242 -2.49 -19.84 9.34
N GLN A 243 -2.76 -18.59 9.74
CA GLN A 243 -1.89 -17.84 10.66
C GLN A 243 -1.77 -18.54 12.03
N GLU A 244 -2.90 -18.89 12.63
CA GLU A 244 -2.94 -19.60 13.91
C GLU A 244 -2.21 -20.95 13.85
N LYS A 245 -2.41 -21.72 12.77
CA LYS A 245 -1.77 -23.03 12.56
C LYS A 245 -0.24 -22.97 12.56
N TYR A 246 0.33 -21.91 11.96
CA TYR A 246 1.77 -21.80 11.78
C TYR A 246 2.43 -20.75 12.69
N GLY A 247 1.67 -20.08 13.56
CA GLY A 247 2.16 -19.03 14.44
C GLY A 247 2.64 -17.79 13.66
N ILE A 248 1.95 -17.48 12.54
CA ILE A 248 2.24 -16.30 11.73
C ILE A 248 1.60 -15.10 12.42
N ASP A 249 2.39 -14.07 12.68
CA ASP A 249 1.92 -12.86 13.35
C ASP A 249 2.62 -11.59 12.83
N TRP A 250 2.00 -10.46 13.12
CA TRP A 250 2.52 -9.13 12.85
C TRP A 250 3.04 -8.54 14.15
N ARG A 251 4.34 -8.32 14.24
CA ARG A 251 4.98 -7.81 15.45
C ARG A 251 5.87 -6.61 15.19
N MET A 252 6.27 -5.92 16.26
CA MET A 252 7.30 -4.89 16.16
C MET A 252 8.67 -5.54 16.00
N ALA A 253 9.47 -5.08 15.04
CA ALA A 253 10.84 -5.54 14.83
C ALA A 253 11.78 -4.83 15.83
N THR A 254 11.78 -5.27 17.09
CA THR A 254 12.52 -4.60 18.18
C THR A 254 13.96 -5.04 18.32
N ASP A 255 14.39 -6.06 17.58
CA ASP A 255 15.69 -6.74 17.65
C ASP A 255 16.58 -6.47 16.42
N LEU A 256 16.25 -5.45 15.65
CA LEU A 256 17.06 -5.06 14.50
C LEU A 256 18.39 -4.41 14.95
N PRO A 257 19.53 -4.78 14.33
CA PRO A 257 20.77 -4.05 14.54
C PRO A 257 20.64 -2.56 14.18
N SER A 258 21.30 -1.68 14.94
CA SER A 258 21.22 -0.22 14.70
C SER A 258 21.58 0.19 13.27
N ALA A 259 22.60 -0.44 12.67
CA ALA A 259 22.98 -0.19 11.28
C ALA A 259 21.88 -0.53 10.26
N VAL A 260 21.07 -1.56 10.54
CA VAL A 260 19.89 -1.93 9.72
C VAL A 260 18.79 -0.89 9.92
N GLU A 261 18.49 -0.50 11.16
CA GLU A 261 17.52 0.55 11.49
C GLU A 261 17.84 1.88 10.78
N GLU A 262 19.10 2.32 10.81
CA GLU A 262 19.57 3.54 10.11
C GLU A 262 19.43 3.39 8.58
N THR A 263 19.72 2.19 8.06
CA THR A 263 19.55 1.91 6.64
C THR A 263 18.09 1.96 6.22
N LEU A 264 17.17 1.37 7.00
CA LEU A 264 15.72 1.45 6.76
C LEU A 264 15.22 2.90 6.78
N ASP A 265 15.64 3.72 7.77
CA ASP A 265 15.26 5.14 7.81
C ASP A 265 15.74 5.89 6.57
N ARG A 266 17.02 5.76 6.25
CA ARG A 266 17.63 6.41 5.09
C ARG A 266 16.98 5.99 3.78
N LEU A 267 16.74 4.68 3.58
CA LEU A 267 16.12 4.16 2.36
C LEU A 267 14.66 4.60 2.25
N SER A 268 13.87 4.52 3.32
CA SER A 268 12.46 4.93 3.31
C SER A 268 12.30 6.40 2.89
N ARG A 269 13.13 7.30 3.42
CA ARG A 269 13.12 8.73 3.02
C ARG A 269 13.55 8.93 1.58
N ARG A 270 14.55 8.18 1.10
CA ARG A 270 15.02 8.27 -0.29
C ARG A 270 13.97 7.75 -1.27
N ILE A 271 13.32 6.62 -0.98
CA ILE A 271 12.24 6.05 -1.77
C ILE A 271 11.07 7.04 -1.85
N TYR A 272 10.64 7.57 -0.71
CA TYR A 272 9.54 8.52 -0.62
C TYR A 272 9.75 9.72 -1.56
N ARG A 273 10.97 10.26 -1.57
CA ARG A 273 11.35 11.40 -2.43
C ARG A 273 11.52 10.99 -3.89
N ALA A 274 12.16 9.85 -4.16
CA ALA A 274 12.41 9.37 -5.52
C ALA A 274 11.12 9.09 -6.29
N LEU A 275 10.08 8.60 -5.58
CA LEU A 275 8.77 8.33 -6.16
C LEU A 275 7.82 9.53 -6.07
N GLY A 276 8.25 10.66 -5.50
CA GLY A 276 7.42 11.86 -5.35
C GLY A 276 6.18 11.64 -4.49
N LEU A 277 6.25 10.78 -3.47
CA LEU A 277 5.12 10.45 -2.60
C LEU A 277 4.72 11.65 -1.73
N SER A 278 3.46 11.68 -1.30
CA SER A 278 2.92 12.65 -0.34
C SER A 278 1.95 11.99 0.64
N GLY A 279 1.60 12.69 1.71
CA GLY A 279 0.66 12.22 2.71
C GLY A 279 1.22 11.08 3.56
N TYR A 280 0.97 9.85 3.17
CA TYR A 280 1.45 8.68 3.87
C TYR A 280 1.70 7.50 2.92
N ALA A 281 2.71 6.69 3.25
CA ALA A 281 3.07 5.51 2.47
C ALA A 281 3.74 4.45 3.35
N ARG A 282 3.77 3.19 2.88
CA ARG A 282 4.48 2.09 3.51
C ARG A 282 5.49 1.52 2.52
N MET A 283 6.72 1.34 2.98
CA MET A 283 7.78 0.66 2.25
C MET A 283 7.93 -0.75 2.79
N ASP A 284 7.91 -1.73 1.89
CA ASP A 284 8.06 -3.15 2.21
C ASP A 284 9.48 -3.59 1.85
N PHE A 285 10.19 -4.18 2.82
CA PHE A 285 11.60 -4.55 2.68
C PHE A 285 11.85 -6.03 2.97
N ARG A 286 12.93 -6.55 2.39
CA ARG A 286 13.59 -7.78 2.83
C ARG A 286 14.95 -7.47 3.42
N ILE A 287 15.26 -8.14 4.54
CA ILE A 287 16.55 -8.05 5.22
C ILE A 287 17.16 -9.45 5.21
N ARG A 288 18.29 -9.61 4.52
CA ARG A 288 19.06 -10.85 4.54
C ARG A 288 19.72 -11.06 5.91
N ASP A 289 20.15 -12.28 6.21
CA ASP A 289 20.84 -12.62 7.47
C ASP A 289 22.15 -11.85 7.66
N ASN A 290 22.80 -11.42 6.57
CA ASN A 290 24.00 -10.56 6.61
C ASN A 290 23.69 -9.07 6.81
N GLY A 291 22.42 -8.69 6.99
CA GLY A 291 21.97 -7.32 7.20
C GLY A 291 21.73 -6.49 5.92
N GLU A 292 21.90 -7.06 4.73
CA GLU A 292 21.57 -6.37 3.48
C GLU A 292 20.05 -6.13 3.37
N VAL A 293 19.68 -4.90 3.04
CA VAL A 293 18.29 -4.45 2.93
C VAL A 293 17.90 -4.22 1.47
N PHE A 294 16.81 -4.84 1.05
CA PHE A 294 16.23 -4.71 -0.30
C PHE A 294 14.81 -4.20 -0.22
N VAL A 295 14.48 -3.20 -1.02
CA VAL A 295 13.11 -2.72 -1.22
C VAL A 295 12.35 -3.69 -2.13
N LEU A 296 11.22 -4.18 -1.67
CA LEU A 296 10.29 -4.98 -2.48
C LEU A 296 9.33 -4.10 -3.24
N GLU A 297 8.67 -3.18 -2.51
CA GLU A 297 7.67 -2.25 -3.05
C GLU A 297 7.48 -1.04 -2.12
N ALA A 298 6.84 -0.01 -2.66
CA ALA A 298 6.36 1.14 -1.91
C ALA A 298 4.87 1.28 -2.16
N ASN A 299 4.08 1.26 -1.09
CA ASN A 299 2.64 1.33 -1.15
C ASN A 299 2.18 2.73 -0.74
N ALA A 300 1.72 3.52 -1.70
CA ALA A 300 1.00 4.75 -1.42
C ALA A 300 -0.39 4.43 -0.86
N ASN A 301 -0.87 5.22 0.10
CA ASN A 301 -2.15 5.01 0.77
C ASN A 301 -2.32 3.58 1.32
N PRO A 302 -1.38 3.07 2.16
CA PRO A 302 -1.57 1.77 2.76
C PRO A 302 -2.82 1.75 3.65
N ASN A 303 -3.38 0.55 3.88
CA ASN A 303 -4.53 0.39 4.77
C ASN A 303 -4.27 1.03 6.14
N ILE A 304 -5.19 1.89 6.57
CA ILE A 304 -5.11 2.67 7.82
C ILE A 304 -6.17 2.29 8.83
N GLY A 305 -6.87 1.17 8.66
CA GLY A 305 -7.77 0.65 9.68
C GLY A 305 -7.09 0.60 11.06
N GLU A 306 -7.84 0.78 12.13
CA GLU A 306 -7.28 0.97 13.48
C GLU A 306 -6.36 -0.18 13.93
N ILE A 307 -6.66 -1.41 13.50
CA ILE A 307 -5.88 -2.61 13.85
C ILE A 307 -4.80 -2.96 12.81
N GLU A 308 -4.74 -2.23 11.70
CA GLU A 308 -3.83 -2.50 10.59
C GLU A 308 -2.40 -2.02 10.88
N ASP A 309 -1.45 -2.56 10.14
CA ASP A 309 -0.01 -2.36 10.37
C ASP A 309 0.41 -0.91 10.48
N PHE A 310 -0.13 -0.05 9.61
CA PHE A 310 0.24 1.36 9.58
C PHE A 310 -0.23 2.09 10.85
N ALA A 311 -1.49 1.86 11.26
CA ALA A 311 -2.05 2.45 12.47
C ALA A 311 -1.38 1.90 13.74
N GLN A 312 -1.09 0.59 13.78
CA GLN A 312 -0.39 -0.03 14.90
C GLN A 312 1.07 0.45 15.01
N SER A 313 1.73 0.72 13.89
CA SER A 313 3.05 1.33 13.86
C SER A 313 3.02 2.78 14.39
N ALA A 314 1.98 3.55 14.03
CA ALA A 314 1.77 4.89 14.55
C ALA A 314 1.50 4.88 16.06
N LEU A 315 0.66 3.97 16.54
CA LEU A 315 0.38 3.79 17.97
C LEU A 315 1.65 3.53 18.77
N LYS A 316 2.57 2.72 18.24
CA LYS A 316 3.87 2.45 18.87
C LYS A 316 4.79 3.68 18.93
N ALA A 317 4.54 4.69 18.10
CA ALA A 317 5.20 5.99 18.10
C ALA A 317 4.42 7.04 18.94
N ASP A 318 3.55 6.60 19.85
CA ASP A 318 2.68 7.46 20.68
C ASP A 318 1.73 8.34 19.83
N ILE A 319 1.41 7.91 18.60
CA ILE A 319 0.43 8.55 17.73
C ILE A 319 -0.84 7.70 17.76
N GLY A 320 -1.76 8.03 18.67
CA GLY A 320 -3.05 7.35 18.75
C GLY A 320 -3.87 7.47 17.46
N TYR A 321 -4.85 6.57 17.24
CA TYR A 321 -5.58 6.51 15.97
C TYR A 321 -6.27 7.83 15.60
N ARG A 322 -6.87 8.53 16.57
CA ARG A 322 -7.46 9.86 16.36
C ARG A 322 -6.43 10.89 15.88
N ASP A 323 -5.24 10.86 16.47
CA ASP A 323 -4.15 11.77 16.09
C ASP A 323 -3.58 11.42 14.73
N LEU A 324 -3.51 10.13 14.38
CA LEU A 324 -3.10 9.66 13.07
C LEU A 324 -4.02 10.23 11.99
N LEU A 325 -5.34 10.04 12.10
CA LEU A 325 -6.31 10.55 11.12
C LEU A 325 -6.25 12.08 11.00
N ASN A 326 -6.10 12.76 12.12
CA ASN A 326 -5.95 14.20 12.16
C ASN A 326 -4.66 14.69 11.48
N ARG A 327 -3.54 13.97 11.65
CA ARG A 327 -2.28 14.27 10.93
C ARG A 327 -2.43 14.03 9.43
N ILE A 328 -3.11 12.96 9.02
CA ILE A 328 -3.41 12.68 7.60
C ILE A 328 -4.23 13.83 7.00
N ILE A 329 -5.28 14.30 7.68
CA ILE A 329 -6.06 15.48 7.26
C ILE A 329 -5.17 16.72 7.16
N ALA A 330 -4.36 16.98 8.18
CA ALA A 330 -3.48 18.15 8.19
C ALA A 330 -2.47 18.13 7.03
N LEU A 331 -1.92 16.95 6.71
CA LEU A 331 -1.03 16.77 5.55
C LEU A 331 -1.75 17.02 4.23
N GLY A 332 -2.97 16.52 4.06
CA GLY A 332 -3.77 16.77 2.85
C GLY A 332 -4.11 18.26 2.67
N VAL A 333 -4.47 18.97 3.74
CA VAL A 333 -4.73 20.42 3.69
C VAL A 333 -3.46 21.21 3.38
N ALA A 334 -2.30 20.77 3.91
CA ALA A 334 -1.01 21.42 3.70
C ALA A 334 -0.32 21.03 2.39
N TYR A 335 -0.80 20.01 1.69
CA TYR A 335 -0.20 19.56 0.44
C TYR A 335 -0.30 20.64 -0.63
N LYS A 336 0.84 20.93 -1.25
CA LYS A 336 0.95 21.93 -2.33
C LYS A 336 0.88 21.20 -3.67
N ALA A 337 -0.33 20.96 -4.14
CA ALA A 337 -0.54 20.45 -5.49
C ALA A 337 0.02 21.42 -6.55
N GLU A 338 0.41 20.91 -7.71
CA GLU A 338 1.05 21.71 -8.79
C GLU A 338 0.18 22.90 -9.22
N TRP A 339 -1.15 22.78 -9.19
CA TRP A 339 -2.08 23.87 -9.49
C TRP A 339 -1.99 25.06 -8.51
N ARG A 340 -1.46 24.85 -7.29
CA ARG A 340 -1.21 25.94 -6.32
C ARG A 340 0.08 26.70 -6.61
N ALA A 341 1.03 26.10 -7.34
CA ALA A 341 2.32 26.73 -7.63
C ALA A 341 2.28 27.71 -8.81
N GLY A 342 1.27 27.63 -9.69
CA GLY A 342 1.17 28.41 -10.91
C GLY A 342 0.46 29.77 -10.79
N TYR A 343 -0.04 30.14 -9.63
CA TYR A 343 -0.83 31.36 -9.43
C TYR A 343 -0.35 32.25 -8.24
N SER A 344 0.88 32.07 -7.80
CA SER A 344 1.53 32.92 -6.78
C SER A 344 2.47 33.92 -7.40
#